data_efa04ac4d6134f88fbe92e354b418117
#
_entry.id   efa04ac4d6134f88fbe92e354b418117
#
_cell.length_a   1.000
_cell.length_b   1.000
_cell.length_c   1.000
_cell.angle_alpha   90.00
_cell.angle_beta   90.00
_cell.angle_gamma   90.00
#
_symmetry.space_group_name_H-M   'P 1'
#
loop_
_entity.id
_entity.type
_entity.pdbx_description
1 polymer ?
#
loop_
_entity_poly.entity_id
_entity_poly.type
_entity_poly.pdbx_seq_one_letter_code
_entity_poly.pdbx_strand_id
1 'polypeptide(L)'
;MSKNILLAVDAAPRDPTRHVVAAAAMARDLSRDTGDHVIVLHVHEFAVGRFGRLQVDCGDGEGEGVVETIVSDLRAAGVSAEGEIRETHVGHVATAILSEAEEHDARIVVLGSSSRTDLPRLLLGSVASRLLHMAARPVLIVPRSDAPARAAQPLAATTAAGER
;
A
#
# COMPACT_ATOMS: atom_id res chain seq x y z
N MET A 1 14.48 10.16 14.85
CA MET A 1 15.00 9.37 13.72
C MET A 1 13.80 9.10 12.80
N SER A 2 13.90 9.53 11.56
CA SER A 2 12.90 9.23 10.52
C SER A 2 12.88 7.72 10.31
N LYS A 3 11.68 7.13 10.24
CA LYS A 3 11.47 5.72 9.93
C LYS A 3 10.89 5.58 8.52
N ASN A 4 10.63 4.35 8.10
CA ASN A 4 10.06 4.09 6.79
C ASN A 4 8.58 3.71 6.91
N ILE A 5 7.81 4.09 5.88
CA ILE A 5 6.45 3.63 5.61
C ILE A 5 6.54 2.70 4.41
N LEU A 6 6.13 1.45 4.54
CA LEU A 6 6.05 0.53 3.40
C LEU A 6 4.66 0.60 2.77
N LEU A 7 4.57 1.09 1.55
CA LEU A 7 3.35 1.12 0.75
C LEU A 7 3.35 -0.05 -0.24
N ALA A 8 2.58 -1.09 0.06
CA ALA A 8 2.42 -2.23 -0.84
C ALA A 8 1.33 -1.94 -1.89
N VAL A 9 1.69 -2.06 -3.17
CA VAL A 9 0.82 -1.77 -4.31
C VAL A 9 0.60 -3.00 -5.18
N ASP A 10 -0.62 -3.15 -5.69
CA ASP A 10 -1.01 -4.19 -6.63
C ASP A 10 -1.16 -3.57 -8.03
N ALA A 11 -0.49 -4.15 -9.02
CA ALA A 11 -0.51 -3.69 -10.41
C ALA A 11 -1.52 -4.47 -11.28
N ALA A 12 -2.47 -5.18 -10.69
CA ALA A 12 -3.41 -6.00 -11.46
C ALA A 12 -4.25 -5.20 -12.46
N PRO A 13 -4.40 -5.67 -13.73
CA PRO A 13 -4.85 -4.87 -14.88
C PRO A 13 -6.34 -4.50 -14.91
N ARG A 14 -7.13 -4.82 -13.89
CA ARG A 14 -8.60 -4.63 -13.87
C ARG A 14 -9.09 -3.48 -13.01
N ASP A 15 -8.62 -2.26 -13.25
CA ASP A 15 -8.93 -1.04 -12.50
C ASP A 15 -8.05 -0.85 -11.23
N PRO A 16 -6.73 -0.71 -11.43
CA PRO A 16 -5.77 -0.58 -10.33
C PRO A 16 -5.87 0.76 -9.59
N THR A 17 -6.58 1.73 -10.18
CA THR A 17 -6.38 3.13 -9.82
C THR A 17 -6.99 3.56 -8.49
N ARG A 18 -8.13 3.02 -8.07
CA ARG A 18 -8.86 3.60 -6.93
C ARG A 18 -8.33 3.21 -5.55
N HIS A 19 -8.02 1.94 -5.33
CA HIS A 19 -7.50 1.49 -4.03
C HIS A 19 -6.01 1.82 -3.86
N VAL A 20 -5.23 1.75 -4.95
CA VAL A 20 -3.82 2.14 -4.95
C VAL A 20 -3.67 3.64 -4.71
N VAL A 21 -4.47 4.48 -5.39
CA VAL A 21 -4.48 5.93 -5.19
C VAL A 21 -4.87 6.31 -3.76
N ALA A 22 -5.86 5.65 -3.17
CA ALA A 22 -6.28 5.91 -1.79
C ALA A 22 -5.18 5.52 -0.79
N ALA A 23 -4.50 4.39 -0.98
CA ALA A 23 -3.39 3.96 -0.15
C ALA A 23 -2.17 4.88 -0.29
N ALA A 24 -1.84 5.31 -1.52
CA ALA A 24 -0.76 6.26 -1.78
C ALA A 24 -1.03 7.63 -1.14
N ALA A 25 -2.28 8.13 -1.22
CA ALA A 25 -2.68 9.36 -0.55
C ALA A 25 -2.53 9.26 0.98
N MET A 26 -2.91 8.13 1.56
CA MET A 26 -2.74 7.88 3.00
C MET A 26 -1.26 7.81 3.40
N ALA A 27 -0.42 7.11 2.63
CA ALA A 27 1.02 7.04 2.88
C ALA A 27 1.68 8.41 2.77
N ARG A 28 1.26 9.23 1.78
CA ARG A 28 1.70 10.62 1.62
C ARG A 28 1.37 11.47 2.86
N ASP A 29 0.13 11.39 3.33
CA ASP A 29 -0.33 12.20 4.46
C ASP A 29 0.38 11.78 5.75
N LEU A 30 0.54 10.49 5.99
CA LEU A 30 1.36 9.97 7.10
C LEU A 30 2.82 10.46 7.03
N SER A 31 3.45 10.39 5.85
CA SER A 31 4.83 10.85 5.66
C SER A 31 4.98 12.33 5.93
N ARG A 32 4.01 13.16 5.51
CA ARG A 32 4.01 14.61 5.79
C ARG A 32 3.93 14.93 7.27
N ASP A 33 3.14 14.16 8.00
CA ASP A 33 2.95 14.37 9.45
C ASP A 33 4.15 13.90 10.27
N THR A 34 4.87 12.89 9.79
CA THR A 34 5.94 12.23 10.56
C THR A 34 7.34 12.53 10.05
N GLY A 35 7.49 12.97 8.80
CA GLY A 35 8.77 13.10 8.11
C GLY A 35 9.39 11.76 7.70
N ASP A 36 8.61 10.68 7.72
CA ASP A 36 9.09 9.34 7.35
C ASP A 36 9.22 9.19 5.82
N HIS A 37 10.17 8.37 5.39
CA HIS A 37 10.38 8.02 3.99
C HIS A 37 9.36 6.96 3.53
N VAL A 38 8.88 7.02 2.29
CA VAL A 38 7.94 6.06 1.73
C VAL A 38 8.65 5.11 0.77
N ILE A 39 8.56 3.81 1.05
CA ILE A 39 9.01 2.76 0.14
C ILE A 39 7.77 2.20 -0.56
N VAL A 40 7.70 2.35 -1.87
CA VAL A 40 6.62 1.84 -2.71
C VAL A 40 7.02 0.47 -3.23
N LEU A 41 6.40 -0.57 -2.72
CA LEU A 41 6.73 -1.96 -3.03
C LEU A 41 5.66 -2.61 -3.92
N HIS A 42 6.09 -3.19 -5.03
CA HIS A 42 5.31 -4.17 -5.78
C HIS A 42 5.97 -5.54 -5.71
N VAL A 43 5.16 -6.60 -5.57
CA VAL A 43 5.64 -7.98 -5.47
C VAL A 43 5.10 -8.79 -6.65
N HIS A 44 5.98 -9.23 -7.51
CA HIS A 44 5.67 -10.16 -8.61
C HIS A 44 5.54 -11.60 -8.11
N GLU A 45 4.45 -12.25 -8.48
CA GLU A 45 4.27 -13.68 -8.21
C GLU A 45 4.72 -14.52 -9.41
N PHE A 46 5.49 -15.57 -9.13
CA PHE A 46 5.84 -16.56 -10.13
C PHE A 46 5.56 -17.99 -9.68
N ALA A 47 5.24 -18.86 -10.62
CA ALA A 47 5.18 -20.29 -10.43
C ALA A 47 6.35 -20.97 -11.16
N VAL A 48 6.84 -22.08 -10.62
CA VAL A 48 7.83 -22.93 -11.32
C VAL A 48 7.10 -24.09 -11.94
N GLY A 49 7.05 -24.12 -13.26
CA GLY A 49 6.44 -25.20 -14.03
C GLY A 49 7.49 -26.10 -14.71
N ARG A 50 7.01 -27.10 -15.45
CA ARG A 50 7.86 -28.06 -16.17
C ARG A 50 8.82 -27.41 -17.19
N PHE A 51 8.47 -26.22 -17.68
CA PHE A 51 9.22 -25.48 -18.70
C PHE A 51 9.92 -24.22 -18.17
N GLY A 52 10.03 -24.06 -16.84
CA GLY A 52 10.70 -22.93 -16.22
C GLY A 52 9.78 -22.03 -15.38
N ARG A 53 10.22 -20.78 -15.15
CA ARG A 53 9.43 -19.79 -14.41
C ARG A 53 8.31 -19.22 -15.27
N LEU A 54 7.13 -19.11 -14.70
CA LEU A 54 5.99 -18.42 -15.29
C LEU A 54 5.55 -17.32 -14.32
N GLN A 55 5.55 -16.08 -14.77
CA GLN A 55 4.96 -14.97 -14.04
C GLN A 55 3.43 -15.10 -14.05
N VAL A 56 2.77 -14.86 -12.93
CA VAL A 56 1.36 -15.22 -12.74
C VAL A 56 0.48 -14.00 -12.45
N ASP A 57 1.08 -12.88 -12.06
CA ASP A 57 0.37 -11.68 -11.64
C ASP A 57 0.04 -10.72 -12.79
N CYS A 58 0.88 -9.77 -13.08
CA CYS A 58 0.68 -8.79 -14.16
C CYS A 58 1.63 -9.04 -15.33
N GLY A 59 1.37 -8.39 -16.46
CA GLY A 59 2.26 -8.44 -17.62
C GLY A 59 3.63 -7.82 -17.34
N ASP A 60 4.61 -8.13 -18.20
CA ASP A 60 5.97 -7.61 -18.08
C ASP A 60 5.97 -6.07 -18.06
N GLY A 61 6.52 -5.48 -16.98
CA GLY A 61 6.68 -4.04 -16.80
C GLY A 61 5.46 -3.28 -16.25
N GLU A 62 4.30 -3.91 -16.05
CA GLU A 62 3.14 -3.21 -15.49
C GLU A 62 3.37 -2.83 -14.02
N GLY A 63 3.99 -3.70 -13.23
CA GLY A 63 4.33 -3.44 -11.83
C GLY A 63 5.27 -2.26 -11.67
N GLU A 64 6.33 -2.24 -12.47
CA GLU A 64 7.33 -1.17 -12.53
C GLU A 64 6.69 0.17 -12.87
N GLY A 65 5.82 0.23 -13.88
CA GLY A 65 5.15 1.46 -14.30
C GLY A 65 4.23 2.03 -13.22
N VAL A 66 3.54 1.18 -12.46
CA VAL A 66 2.72 1.60 -11.32
C VAL A 66 3.59 2.17 -10.20
N VAL A 67 4.69 1.49 -9.84
CA VAL A 67 5.62 1.95 -8.81
C VAL A 67 6.25 3.28 -9.20
N GLU A 68 6.76 3.43 -10.43
CA GLU A 68 7.36 4.67 -10.92
C GLU A 68 6.37 5.85 -10.87
N THR A 69 5.12 5.62 -11.30
CA THR A 69 4.07 6.64 -11.26
C THR A 69 3.81 7.12 -9.83
N ILE A 70 3.63 6.20 -8.89
CA ILE A 70 3.35 6.54 -7.49
C ILE A 70 4.54 7.26 -6.85
N VAL A 71 5.76 6.79 -7.08
CA VAL A 71 6.99 7.44 -6.57
C VAL A 71 7.10 8.87 -7.12
N SER A 72 6.84 9.07 -8.42
CA SER A 72 6.84 10.39 -9.05
C SER A 72 5.81 11.32 -8.41
N ASP A 73 4.60 10.85 -8.19
CA ASP A 73 3.51 11.62 -7.57
C ASP A 73 3.83 11.98 -6.11
N LEU A 74 4.38 11.06 -5.33
CA LEU A 74 4.80 11.31 -3.96
C LEU A 74 5.91 12.36 -3.90
N ARG A 75 6.92 12.24 -4.76
CA ARG A 75 8.02 13.22 -4.86
C ARG A 75 7.54 14.60 -5.30
N ALA A 76 6.64 14.67 -6.28
CA ALA A 76 6.02 15.91 -6.71
C ALA A 76 5.20 16.58 -5.58
N ALA A 77 4.67 15.78 -4.67
CA ALA A 77 3.97 16.22 -3.47
C ALA A 77 4.91 16.58 -2.29
N GLY A 78 6.24 16.56 -2.50
CA GLY A 78 7.25 16.90 -1.50
C GLY A 78 7.55 15.79 -0.49
N VAL A 79 7.15 14.54 -0.78
CA VAL A 79 7.42 13.37 0.05
C VAL A 79 8.68 12.66 -0.44
N SER A 80 9.56 12.27 0.48
CA SER A 80 10.70 11.41 0.15
C SER A 80 10.20 9.99 -0.12
N ALA A 81 10.43 9.48 -1.32
CA ALA A 81 9.93 8.17 -1.73
C ALA A 81 10.91 7.44 -2.65
N GLU A 82 10.93 6.11 -2.56
CA GLU A 82 11.63 5.23 -3.50
C GLU A 82 10.76 4.05 -3.88
N GLY A 83 11.09 3.39 -4.99
CA GLY A 83 10.34 2.26 -5.52
C GLY A 83 11.15 0.98 -5.44
N GLU A 84 10.48 -0.12 -5.12
CA GLU A 84 11.05 -1.45 -5.08
C GLU A 84 10.15 -2.49 -5.74
N ILE A 85 10.80 -3.42 -6.42
CA ILE A 85 10.16 -4.59 -7.01
C ILE A 85 10.77 -5.84 -6.38
N ARG A 86 9.93 -6.74 -5.93
CA ARG A 86 10.34 -8.05 -5.40
C ARG A 86 9.64 -9.17 -6.13
N GLU A 87 10.26 -10.31 -6.14
CA GLU A 87 9.69 -11.53 -6.71
C GLU A 87 9.46 -12.57 -5.61
N THR A 88 8.35 -13.28 -5.68
CA THR A 88 8.05 -14.36 -4.76
C THR A 88 7.28 -15.49 -5.43
N HIS A 89 7.26 -16.67 -4.81
CA HIS A 89 6.39 -17.76 -5.24
C HIS A 89 4.92 -17.40 -5.02
N VAL A 90 4.06 -17.94 -5.88
CA VAL A 90 2.60 -17.81 -5.74
C VAL A 90 2.15 -18.13 -4.32
N GLY A 91 1.32 -17.24 -3.77
CA GLY A 91 0.77 -17.37 -2.43
C GLY A 91 1.69 -16.86 -1.30
N HIS A 92 2.87 -16.31 -1.59
CA HIS A 92 3.81 -15.80 -0.59
C HIS A 92 3.94 -14.26 -0.55
N VAL A 93 3.07 -13.53 -1.24
CA VAL A 93 3.10 -12.06 -1.29
C VAL A 93 3.10 -11.42 0.10
N ALA A 94 2.23 -11.87 1.01
CA ALA A 94 2.18 -11.32 2.37
C ALA A 94 3.51 -11.53 3.13
N THR A 95 4.15 -12.68 2.97
CA THR A 95 5.46 -12.95 3.57
C THR A 95 6.53 -12.05 2.99
N ALA A 96 6.55 -11.87 1.66
CA ALA A 96 7.50 -10.96 1.01
C ALA A 96 7.34 -9.52 1.49
N ILE A 97 6.10 -9.00 1.58
CA ILE A 97 5.82 -7.66 2.11
C ILE A 97 6.33 -7.51 3.55
N LEU A 98 6.12 -8.50 4.42
CA LEU A 98 6.58 -8.44 5.81
C LEU A 98 8.10 -8.49 5.91
N SER A 99 8.77 -9.29 5.07
CA SER A 99 10.23 -9.35 4.98
C SER A 99 10.82 -8.00 4.60
N GLU A 100 10.26 -7.35 3.56
CA GLU A 100 10.69 -6.01 3.14
C GLU A 100 10.41 -4.96 4.22
N ALA A 101 9.27 -5.05 4.89
CA ALA A 101 8.96 -4.17 6.01
C ALA A 101 9.95 -4.32 7.18
N GLU A 102 10.51 -5.51 7.39
CA GLU A 102 11.55 -5.76 8.38
C GLU A 102 12.91 -5.25 7.91
N GLU A 103 13.30 -5.54 6.67
CA GLU A 103 14.57 -5.12 6.07
C GLU A 103 14.74 -3.60 6.08
N HIS A 104 13.67 -2.88 5.76
CA HIS A 104 13.64 -1.42 5.75
C HIS A 104 13.28 -0.76 7.09
N ASP A 105 13.17 -1.50 8.19
CA ASP A 105 12.70 -0.99 9.49
C ASP A 105 11.42 -0.12 9.36
N ALA A 106 10.48 -0.56 8.51
CA ALA A 106 9.25 0.16 8.31
C ALA A 106 8.39 0.13 9.57
N ARG A 107 7.98 1.30 10.06
CA ARG A 107 7.11 1.40 11.25
C ARG A 107 5.67 0.97 11.01
N ILE A 108 5.23 1.01 9.74
CA ILE A 108 3.87 0.67 9.32
C ILE A 108 3.88 0.15 7.90
N VAL A 109 3.00 -0.81 7.62
CA VAL A 109 2.68 -1.27 6.27
C VAL A 109 1.33 -0.67 5.86
N VAL A 110 1.27 -0.02 4.71
CA VAL A 110 0.05 0.56 4.13
C VAL A 110 -0.30 -0.21 2.85
N LEU A 111 -1.55 -0.58 2.69
CA LEU A 111 -2.03 -1.22 1.47
C LEU A 111 -3.50 -0.88 1.20
N GLY A 112 -3.91 -0.96 -0.06
CA GLY A 112 -5.32 -0.82 -0.44
C GLY A 112 -6.11 -2.11 -0.20
N SER A 113 -7.39 -2.00 0.12
CA SER A 113 -8.28 -3.15 0.14
C SER A 113 -8.66 -3.53 -1.30
N SER A 114 -8.03 -4.56 -1.86
CA SER A 114 -8.44 -5.12 -3.16
C SER A 114 -9.55 -6.15 -2.94
N SER A 115 -10.81 -5.77 -3.09
CA SER A 115 -11.85 -6.76 -3.32
C SER A 115 -12.04 -6.92 -4.82
N ARG A 116 -11.69 -8.07 -5.38
CA ARG A 116 -11.86 -8.40 -6.80
C ARG A 116 -13.33 -8.61 -7.22
N THR A 117 -14.27 -8.40 -6.32
CA THR A 117 -15.70 -8.61 -6.54
C THR A 117 -16.48 -7.42 -6.01
N ASP A 118 -17.58 -7.06 -6.70
CA ASP A 118 -18.59 -6.08 -6.25
C ASP A 118 -19.36 -6.54 -5.00
N LEU A 119 -18.76 -7.42 -4.20
CA LEU A 119 -19.31 -7.91 -2.95
C LEU A 119 -19.18 -6.86 -1.84
N PRO A 120 -20.07 -6.88 -0.85
CA PRO A 120 -20.16 -5.82 0.15
C PRO A 120 -18.85 -5.60 0.90
N ARG A 121 -18.60 -4.35 1.29
CA ARG A 121 -17.45 -3.67 1.89
C ARG A 121 -16.63 -4.39 2.99
N LEU A 122 -16.84 -5.67 3.24
CA LEU A 122 -16.30 -6.46 4.35
C LEU A 122 -15.32 -7.57 3.94
N LEU A 123 -15.06 -7.78 2.65
CA LEU A 123 -14.12 -8.83 2.22
C LEU A 123 -12.71 -8.23 2.04
N LEU A 124 -11.86 -8.45 3.01
CA LEU A 124 -10.42 -8.27 2.90
C LEU A 124 -9.86 -9.24 1.86
N GLY A 125 -9.02 -8.74 0.95
CA GLY A 125 -8.29 -9.58 0.01
C GLY A 125 -7.40 -10.60 0.75
N SER A 126 -7.01 -11.66 0.05
CA SER A 126 -6.18 -12.74 0.63
C SER A 126 -4.85 -12.25 1.21
N VAL A 127 -4.19 -11.29 0.55
CA VAL A 127 -2.94 -10.69 1.01
C VAL A 127 -3.17 -9.88 2.29
N ALA A 128 -4.17 -8.98 2.29
CA ALA A 128 -4.51 -8.16 3.45
C ALA A 128 -4.88 -9.02 4.67
N SER A 129 -5.68 -10.07 4.46
CA SER A 129 -6.06 -11.01 5.54
C SER A 129 -4.83 -11.72 6.11
N ARG A 130 -3.93 -12.22 5.26
CA ARG A 130 -2.68 -12.87 5.72
C ARG A 130 -1.76 -11.90 6.46
N LEU A 131 -1.59 -10.67 5.96
CA LEU A 131 -0.79 -9.64 6.62
C LEU A 131 -1.28 -9.39 8.04
N LEU A 132 -2.60 -9.24 8.27
CA LEU A 132 -3.17 -9.03 9.60
C LEU A 132 -2.90 -10.18 10.57
N HIS A 133 -2.81 -11.41 10.08
CA HIS A 133 -2.54 -12.57 10.93
C HIS A 133 -1.04 -12.76 11.27
N MET A 134 -0.15 -12.27 10.40
CA MET A 134 1.28 -12.54 10.50
C MET A 134 2.10 -11.33 10.97
N ALA A 135 1.54 -10.12 10.84
CA ALA A 135 2.30 -8.90 11.07
C ALA A 135 2.63 -8.70 12.55
N ALA A 136 3.92 -8.45 12.83
CA ALA A 136 4.41 -8.00 14.13
C ALA A 136 4.47 -6.47 14.25
N ARG A 137 3.98 -5.74 13.25
CA ARG A 137 3.95 -4.27 13.15
C ARG A 137 2.59 -3.76 12.71
N PRO A 138 2.27 -2.48 12.90
CA PRO A 138 1.01 -1.89 12.43
C PRO A 138 0.80 -2.10 10.93
N VAL A 139 -0.42 -2.51 10.55
CA VAL A 139 -0.86 -2.64 9.16
C VAL A 139 -2.08 -1.76 8.97
N LEU A 140 -2.02 -0.85 8.02
CA LEU A 140 -3.12 0.04 7.64
C LEU A 140 -3.71 -0.40 6.31
N ILE A 141 -4.95 -0.87 6.34
CA ILE A 141 -5.69 -1.23 5.14
C ILE A 141 -6.62 -0.08 4.77
N VAL A 142 -6.37 0.51 3.60
CA VAL A 142 -7.13 1.65 3.10
C VAL A 142 -8.26 1.16 2.21
N PRO A 143 -9.52 1.40 2.57
CA PRO A 143 -10.65 1.00 1.75
C PRO A 143 -10.71 1.80 0.45
N ARG A 144 -11.33 1.22 -0.58
CA ARG A 144 -11.66 1.97 -1.82
C ARG A 144 -12.51 3.19 -1.45
N SER A 145 -12.06 4.36 -1.85
CA SER A 145 -12.86 5.57 -1.73
C SER A 145 -13.72 5.73 -2.98
N ASP A 146 -15.02 5.47 -2.86
CA ASP A 146 -16.00 5.82 -3.90
C ASP A 146 -16.39 7.31 -3.83
N ALA A 147 -15.92 8.03 -2.82
CA ALA A 147 -16.14 9.46 -2.67
C ALA A 147 -15.03 10.26 -3.40
N PRO A 148 -15.38 11.35 -4.11
CA PRO A 148 -14.38 12.32 -4.51
C PRO A 148 -13.62 12.76 -3.26
N ALA A 149 -12.31 12.93 -3.37
CA ALA A 149 -11.43 13.31 -2.27
C ALA A 149 -12.06 14.46 -1.49
N ARG A 150 -12.64 14.15 -0.35
CA ARG A 150 -13.20 15.15 0.55
C ARG A 150 -12.00 15.86 1.15
N ALA A 151 -11.79 17.11 0.76
CA ALA A 151 -10.78 17.97 1.38
C ALA A 151 -10.87 17.78 2.90
N ALA A 152 -9.74 17.51 3.53
CA ALA A 152 -9.65 17.33 4.96
C ALA A 152 -10.31 18.51 5.66
N GLN A 153 -11.48 18.30 6.25
CA GLN A 153 -12.05 19.27 7.15
C GLN A 153 -11.18 19.27 8.42
N PRO A 154 -10.66 20.41 8.86
CA PRO A 154 -9.96 20.45 10.13
C PRO A 154 -10.93 20.01 11.24
N LEU A 155 -10.47 19.12 12.12
CA LEU A 155 -11.17 18.82 13.35
C LEU A 155 -11.45 20.13 14.05
N ALA A 156 -12.74 20.51 14.17
CA ALA A 156 -13.13 21.66 14.96
C ALA A 156 -12.62 21.41 16.40
N ALA A 157 -11.74 22.31 16.84
CA ALA A 157 -11.32 22.34 18.23
C ALA A 157 -12.57 22.53 19.08
N THR A 158 -12.96 21.51 19.83
CA THR A 158 -14.00 21.62 20.85
C THR A 158 -13.43 22.50 21.95
N THR A 159 -13.71 23.78 21.87
CA THR A 159 -13.48 24.71 22.99
C THR A 159 -14.43 24.30 24.10
N ALA A 160 -13.91 23.66 25.14
CA ALA A 160 -14.63 23.48 26.39
C ALA A 160 -14.74 24.88 27.02
N ALA A 161 -15.86 25.52 26.76
CA ALA A 161 -16.29 26.68 27.55
C ALA A 161 -16.81 26.14 28.87
N GLY A 162 -16.03 26.33 29.94
CA GLY A 162 -16.52 26.20 31.28
C GLY A 162 -17.47 27.36 31.60
N GLU A 163 -18.57 27.04 32.25
CA GLU A 163 -19.33 27.97 33.07
C GLU A 163 -19.95 27.25 34.24
N ARG A 164 -19.48 27.68 35.38
CA ARG A 164 -20.10 28.04 36.69
C ARG A 164 -21.02 27.00 37.32
#